data_e21d1e19eb12204be6de763ec0748c52
#
_entry.id   e21d1e19eb12204be6de763ec0748c52
#
_cell.length_a   1.000
_cell.length_b   1.000
_cell.length_c   1.000
_cell.angle_alpha   90.00
_cell.angle_beta   90.00
_cell.angle_gamma   90.00
#
_symmetry.space_group_name_H-M   'P 1'
#
loop_
_entity.id
_entity.type
_entity.pdbx_description
1 polymer ?
#
loop_
_entity_poly.entity_id
_entity_poly.type
_entity_poly.pdbx_seq_one_letter_code
_entity_poly.pdbx_strand_id
1 'polypeptide(L)'
;MAETRLQAWVHTLRHEAQDTLSVELRPVGGDEFPPFEAGAHIDLHLPNGMVRSYSLCNDSRERHRYVVAVLKDRASRGGSRCVHEQLRVGTVLTIGAPR
;
A
#
# COMPACT_ATOMS: atom_id res chain seq x y z
N MET A 1 -12.59 10.55 16.20
CA MET A 1 -13.25 9.99 15.01
C MET A 1 -12.61 8.67 14.63
N ALA A 2 -13.45 7.73 14.23
CA ALA A 2 -12.93 6.47 13.73
C ALA A 2 -12.20 6.69 12.39
N GLU A 3 -11.05 6.06 12.25
CA GLU A 3 -10.31 6.07 11.00
C GLU A 3 -11.07 5.26 9.95
N THR A 4 -11.18 5.80 8.74
CA THR A 4 -11.79 5.06 7.64
C THR A 4 -10.84 3.98 7.16
N ARG A 5 -11.31 2.75 7.16
CA ARG A 5 -10.55 1.59 6.67
C ARG A 5 -11.17 1.06 5.40
N LEU A 6 -10.32 0.64 4.49
CA LEU A 6 -10.69 0.11 3.19
C LEU A 6 -10.09 -1.27 3.02
N GLN A 7 -10.74 -2.10 2.20
CA GLN A 7 -10.18 -3.37 1.80
C GLN A 7 -9.58 -3.23 0.40
N ALA A 8 -8.35 -3.65 0.26
CA ALA A 8 -7.62 -3.61 -1.00
C ALA A 8 -6.94 -4.93 -1.27
N TRP A 9 -6.66 -5.23 -2.53
CA TRP A 9 -5.90 -6.42 -2.89
C TRP A 9 -4.68 -6.03 -3.70
N VAL A 10 -3.62 -6.80 -3.54
CA VAL A 10 -2.36 -6.59 -4.26
C VAL A 10 -2.55 -7.03 -5.70
N HIS A 11 -2.55 -6.06 -6.61
CA HIS A 11 -2.68 -6.32 -8.03
C HIS A 11 -1.32 -6.55 -8.68
N THR A 12 -0.32 -5.75 -8.33
CA THR A 12 0.99 -5.80 -8.97
C THR A 12 2.08 -5.53 -7.94
N LEU A 13 3.13 -6.31 -8.00
CA LEU A 13 4.39 -6.08 -7.29
C LEU A 13 5.46 -5.85 -8.34
N ARG A 14 6.18 -4.75 -8.25
CA ARG A 14 7.14 -4.37 -9.30
C ARG A 14 8.49 -4.00 -8.69
N HIS A 15 9.54 -4.58 -9.25
CA HIS A 15 10.90 -4.18 -8.92
C HIS A 15 11.18 -2.79 -9.52
N GLU A 16 11.53 -1.82 -8.68
CA GLU A 16 11.86 -0.46 -9.13
C GLU A 16 13.36 -0.21 -9.10
N ALA A 17 14.01 -0.63 -8.03
CA ALA A 17 15.45 -0.47 -7.83
C ALA A 17 15.90 -1.49 -6.79
N GLN A 18 17.19 -1.56 -6.51
CA GLN A 18 17.68 -2.45 -5.45
C GLN A 18 16.96 -2.13 -4.13
N ASP A 19 16.40 -3.16 -3.50
CA ASP A 19 15.65 -3.08 -2.24
C ASP A 19 14.41 -2.20 -2.30
N THR A 20 13.96 -1.76 -3.49
CA THR A 20 12.76 -0.95 -3.65
C THR A 20 11.73 -1.69 -4.51
N LEU A 21 10.54 -1.82 -3.96
CA LEU A 21 9.41 -2.51 -4.57
C LEU A 21 8.22 -1.57 -4.61
N SER A 22 7.53 -1.48 -5.73
CA SER A 22 6.24 -0.81 -5.75
C SER A 22 5.12 -1.83 -5.61
N VAL A 23 4.07 -1.43 -4.90
CA VAL A 23 2.88 -2.23 -4.66
C VAL A 23 1.70 -1.47 -5.24
N GLU A 24 1.04 -2.06 -6.22
CA GLU A 24 -0.22 -1.52 -6.75
C GLU A 24 -1.38 -2.23 -6.07
N LEU A 25 -2.26 -1.43 -5.47
CA LEU A 25 -3.45 -1.91 -4.76
C LEU A 25 -4.69 -1.51 -5.54
N ARG A 26 -5.65 -2.43 -5.59
CA ARG A 26 -6.95 -2.20 -6.20
C ARG A 26 -8.05 -2.40 -5.15
N PRO A 27 -9.20 -1.69 -5.27
CA PRO A 27 -10.28 -1.87 -4.31
C PRO A 27 -10.95 -3.24 -4.47
N VAL A 28 -11.24 -3.87 -3.34
CA VAL A 28 -12.02 -5.12 -3.33
C VAL A 28 -13.45 -4.78 -3.76
N GLY A 29 -14.01 -5.59 -4.66
CA GLY A 29 -15.35 -5.38 -5.18
C GLY A 29 -15.43 -4.53 -6.44
N GLY A 30 -14.31 -3.98 -6.92
CA GLY A 30 -14.24 -3.24 -8.18
C GLY A 30 -14.70 -1.79 -8.10
N ASP A 31 -14.94 -1.27 -6.89
CA ASP A 31 -15.30 0.13 -6.70
C ASP A 31 -14.07 1.04 -6.87
N GLU A 32 -14.31 2.35 -6.87
CA GLU A 32 -13.22 3.31 -6.87
C GLU A 32 -12.73 3.55 -5.45
N PHE A 33 -11.45 3.86 -5.33
CA PHE A 33 -10.90 4.35 -4.08
C PHE A 33 -11.29 5.82 -3.83
N PRO A 34 -11.31 6.26 -2.57
CA PRO A 34 -11.42 7.69 -2.26
C PRO A 34 -10.33 8.50 -2.97
N PRO A 35 -10.63 9.75 -3.35
CA PRO A 35 -9.64 10.62 -3.98
C PRO A 35 -8.52 10.96 -3.01
N PHE A 36 -7.36 11.32 -3.55
CA PHE A 36 -6.24 11.77 -2.75
C PHE A 36 -5.52 12.93 -3.43
N GLU A 37 -4.74 13.66 -2.66
CA GLU A 37 -3.92 14.76 -3.16
C GLU A 37 -2.46 14.32 -3.23
N ALA A 38 -1.69 14.98 -4.09
CA ALA A 38 -0.26 14.73 -4.20
C ALA A 38 0.40 14.87 -2.82
N GLY A 39 1.24 13.91 -2.45
CA GLY A 39 1.88 13.88 -1.14
C GLY A 39 1.10 13.14 -0.06
N ALA A 40 -0.11 12.68 -0.37
CA ALA A 40 -0.87 11.88 0.59
C ALA A 40 -0.19 10.53 0.85
N HIS A 41 -0.54 9.95 1.98
CA HIS A 41 -0.05 8.61 2.36
C HIS A 41 -1.20 7.76 2.90
N ILE A 42 -1.00 6.46 2.88
CA ILE A 42 -1.94 5.47 3.40
C ILE A 42 -1.22 4.57 4.40
N ASP A 43 -1.99 4.03 5.34
CA ASP A 43 -1.50 2.99 6.24
C ASP A 43 -1.80 1.62 5.66
N LEU A 44 -0.82 0.73 5.66
CA LEU A 44 -1.00 -0.67 5.32
C LEU A 44 -1.01 -1.49 6.61
N HIS A 45 -2.05 -2.29 6.79
CA HIS A 45 -2.12 -3.28 7.87
C HIS A 45 -1.54 -4.58 7.33
N LEU A 46 -0.31 -4.87 7.73
CA LEU A 46 0.49 -5.96 7.16
C LEU A 46 0.14 -7.33 7.76
N PRO A 47 0.43 -8.44 7.02
CA PRO A 47 0.13 -9.79 7.52
C PRO A 47 0.78 -10.13 8.85
N ASN A 48 1.92 -9.51 9.19
CA ASN A 48 2.60 -9.73 10.47
C ASN A 48 2.00 -8.93 11.63
N GLY A 49 0.89 -8.21 11.42
CA GLY A 49 0.23 -7.40 12.42
C GLY A 49 0.76 -5.97 12.56
N MET A 50 1.80 -5.63 11.84
CA MET A 50 2.34 -4.26 11.88
C MET A 50 1.53 -3.33 10.97
N VAL A 51 1.50 -2.04 11.33
CA VAL A 51 0.89 -0.99 10.52
C VAL A 51 2.00 -0.03 10.12
N ARG A 52 2.09 0.27 8.82
CA ARG A 52 3.11 1.19 8.29
C ARG A 52 2.50 2.13 7.28
N SER A 53 2.94 3.38 7.33
CA SER A 53 2.51 4.43 6.39
C SER A 53 3.45 4.51 5.21
N TYR A 54 2.88 4.63 4.01
CA TYR A 54 3.64 4.84 2.78
C TYR A 54 2.99 5.93 1.96
N SER A 55 3.83 6.73 1.30
CA SER A 55 3.35 7.78 0.41
C SER A 55 2.80 7.19 -0.88
N LEU A 56 1.72 7.78 -1.36
CA LEU A 56 1.15 7.42 -2.66
C LEU A 56 2.00 8.06 -3.76
N CYS A 57 2.38 7.27 -4.75
CA CYS A 57 3.26 7.72 -5.83
C CYS A 57 2.61 7.68 -7.21
N ASN A 58 1.36 7.23 -7.32
CA ASN A 58 0.63 7.29 -8.58
C ASN A 58 -0.07 8.64 -8.74
N ASP A 59 -0.60 8.90 -9.93
CA ASP A 59 -1.29 10.14 -10.24
C ASP A 59 -2.57 10.26 -9.39
N SER A 60 -2.75 11.39 -8.72
CA SER A 60 -3.89 11.63 -7.83
C SER A 60 -5.24 11.63 -8.56
N ARG A 61 -5.25 11.76 -9.88
CA ARG A 61 -6.47 11.67 -10.69
C ARG A 61 -6.95 10.23 -10.89
N GLU A 62 -6.08 9.26 -10.65
CA GLU A 62 -6.46 7.86 -10.75
C GLU A 62 -7.32 7.46 -9.55
N ARG A 63 -8.45 6.84 -9.80
CA ARG A 63 -9.40 6.42 -8.77
C ARG A 63 -9.47 4.90 -8.64
N HIS A 64 -8.83 4.19 -9.54
CA HIS A 64 -8.91 2.74 -9.62
C HIS A 64 -7.78 2.02 -8.89
N ARG A 65 -6.78 2.75 -8.43
CA ARG A 65 -5.62 2.14 -7.77
C ARG A 65 -4.89 3.12 -6.85
N TYR A 66 -4.19 2.55 -5.88
CA TYR A 66 -3.14 3.23 -5.11
C TYR A 66 -1.83 2.52 -5.37
N VAL A 67 -0.75 3.26 -5.53
CA VAL A 67 0.59 2.71 -5.68
C VAL A 67 1.49 3.31 -4.61
N VAL A 68 2.18 2.44 -3.88
CA VAL A 68 3.19 2.86 -2.90
C VAL A 68 4.52 2.22 -3.24
N ALA A 69 5.61 2.91 -2.93
CA ALA A 69 6.96 2.37 -3.07
C ALA A 69 7.51 2.03 -1.68
N VAL A 70 8.08 0.84 -1.55
CA VAL A 70 8.55 0.33 -0.27
C VAL A 70 10.03 -0.01 -0.38
N LEU A 71 10.87 0.76 0.31
CA LEU A 71 12.28 0.44 0.46
C LEU A 71 12.43 -0.59 1.57
N LYS A 72 13.13 -1.69 1.29
CA LYS A 72 13.45 -2.69 2.31
C LYS A 72 14.50 -2.13 3.24
N ASP A 73 14.08 -1.67 4.39
CA ASP A 73 14.96 -1.09 5.39
C ASP A 73 15.51 -2.18 6.30
N ARG A 74 16.81 -2.38 6.26
CA ARG A 74 17.48 -3.38 7.10
C ARG A 74 17.43 -3.06 8.59
N ALA A 75 17.26 -1.80 8.93
CA ALA A 75 17.13 -1.37 10.32
C ALA A 75 15.67 -1.39 10.79
N SER A 76 14.72 -1.72 9.93
CA SER A 76 13.30 -1.71 10.28
C SER A 76 12.95 -2.85 11.24
N ARG A 77 11.83 -2.68 11.94
CA ARG A 77 11.31 -3.71 12.85
C ARG A 77 10.51 -4.79 12.11
N GLY A 78 10.69 -4.93 10.82
CA GLY A 78 10.07 -5.97 10.01
C GLY A 78 8.90 -5.53 9.13
N GLY A 79 8.50 -4.24 9.16
CA GLY A 79 7.41 -3.75 8.32
C GLY A 79 7.73 -3.83 6.83
N SER A 80 8.78 -3.13 6.38
CA SER A 80 9.18 -3.16 4.97
C SER A 80 9.63 -4.55 4.53
N ARG A 81 10.27 -5.30 5.43
CA ARG A 81 10.66 -6.67 5.16
C ARG A 81 9.43 -7.56 4.93
N CYS A 82 8.38 -7.37 5.72
CA CYS A 82 7.13 -8.10 5.53
C CYS A 82 6.55 -7.83 4.14
N VAL A 83 6.55 -6.57 3.68
CA VAL A 83 6.09 -6.23 2.33
C VAL A 83 6.91 -6.99 1.29
N HIS A 84 8.24 -6.96 1.38
CA HIS A 84 9.11 -7.59 0.39
C HIS A 84 9.03 -9.12 0.40
N GLU A 85 8.83 -9.73 1.56
CA GLU A 85 8.93 -11.19 1.70
C GLU A 85 7.59 -11.91 1.76
N GLN A 86 6.54 -11.25 2.25
CA GLN A 86 5.27 -11.92 2.53
C GLN A 86 4.11 -11.49 1.64
N LEU A 87 4.12 -10.28 1.08
CA LEU A 87 3.05 -9.88 0.17
C LEU A 87 3.17 -10.63 -1.15
N ARG A 88 2.01 -11.02 -1.67
CA ARG A 88 1.89 -11.69 -2.96
C ARG A 88 0.73 -11.07 -3.72
N VAL A 89 0.79 -11.13 -5.04
CA VAL A 89 -0.33 -10.76 -5.89
C VAL A 89 -1.58 -11.54 -5.44
N GLY A 90 -2.68 -10.84 -5.27
CA GLY A 90 -3.92 -11.42 -4.77
C GLY A 90 -4.12 -11.30 -3.25
N THR A 91 -3.09 -10.95 -2.49
CA THR A 91 -3.24 -10.75 -1.03
C THR A 91 -4.20 -9.61 -0.75
N VAL A 92 -5.17 -9.83 0.13
CA VAL A 92 -6.10 -8.79 0.59
C VAL A 92 -5.55 -8.15 1.84
N LEU A 93 -5.56 -6.81 1.86
CA LEU A 93 -5.09 -6.01 2.98
C LEU A 93 -6.16 -5.03 3.41
N THR A 94 -6.17 -4.73 4.71
CA THR A 94 -6.86 -3.55 5.21
C THR A 94 -5.91 -2.36 5.09
N ILE A 95 -6.40 -1.24 4.58
CA ILE A 95 -5.62 -0.01 4.46
C ILE A 95 -6.40 1.14 5.08
N GLY A 96 -5.68 2.17 5.55
CA GLY A 96 -6.30 3.42 5.96
C GLY A 96 -6.58 4.29 4.73
N ALA A 97 -7.64 5.09 4.78
CA ALA A 97 -7.90 6.05 3.72
C ALA A 97 -6.77 7.09 3.63
N PRO A 98 -6.54 7.71 2.45
CA PRO A 98 -5.47 8.69 2.28
C PRO A 98 -5.59 9.87 3.24
N ARG A 99 -4.44 10.36 3.69
CA ARG A 99 -4.37 11.55 4.54
C ARG A 99 -3.09 12.36 4.30
#